data_773bd544be4e2d3cd9d187a2e7445d62
#
_entry.id   773bd544be4e2d3cd9d187a2e7445d62
#
_cell.length_a   1.000
_cell.length_b   1.000
_cell.length_c   1.000
_cell.angle_alpha   90.00
_cell.angle_beta   90.00
_cell.angle_gamma   90.00
#
_symmetry.space_group_name_H-M   'P 1'
#
loop_
_entity.id
_entity.type
_entity.pdbx_description
1 polymer ?
#
loop_
_entity_poly.entity_id
_entity_poly.type
_entity_poly.pdbx_seq_one_letter_code
_entity_poly.pdbx_strand_id
1 'polypeptide(L)'
;MAKEKFDRSKPHVNIGTIGHVDHGKTTLTAAITKVLAEKGLSEMRSFESIDSAPEEKERGITINTAHVEYSTANRHYAHVDCPGHADYVKNMVTGAAQMDGAIIVVAATDGPMPQTKEHILLARQVGVPRLVVFMNKVDMVDDDEILEIVEMEIRDLLKFYEFDADNTPIIQGSALGGLNGEPKWVDKIMELMDAVDSWIPIPPRLTDLPFLMPVEDVFSITGRGTVATGRIERGVINVGDPVEIIGMGAENLTSTCTGVEMFRKLLDRGEAGDNAGLLLRGIDKTMIRRGMVICAPKSVTPHKKCKAEVYVLSKEEGGRHTPFFNKYRPQFYFRTTDVTGEITLPAGTEMVMPGDNLTITVDLLSPIAMEKGLKFAIREGGRTVGAGQVTEILD
;
A
#
# COMPACT_ATOMS: atom_id res chain seq x y z
N MET A 1 19.58 22.45 14.62
CA MET A 1 18.32 23.16 14.39
C MET A 1 17.21 22.33 15.04
N ALA A 2 16.23 22.96 15.68
CA ALA A 2 15.06 22.25 16.21
C ALA A 2 14.25 21.71 15.00
N LYS A 3 13.79 20.47 15.08
CA LYS A 3 12.91 19.92 14.03
C LYS A 3 11.57 20.67 14.04
N GLU A 4 11.03 20.87 12.86
CA GLU A 4 9.72 21.48 12.65
C GLU A 4 8.62 20.58 13.20
N LYS A 5 7.53 21.19 13.71
CA LYS A 5 6.31 20.44 14.09
C LYS A 5 5.44 20.22 12.89
N PHE A 6 4.81 19.05 12.81
CA PHE A 6 3.84 18.74 11.78
C PHE A 6 2.54 19.53 11.99
N ASP A 7 2.03 20.15 10.92
CA ASP A 7 0.76 20.89 10.93
C ASP A 7 -0.41 19.96 10.57
N ARG A 8 -1.37 19.84 11.47
CA ARG A 8 -2.61 19.06 11.30
C ARG A 8 -3.82 19.89 10.88
N SER A 9 -3.63 21.09 10.34
CA SER A 9 -4.73 21.95 9.92
C SER A 9 -5.56 21.39 8.76
N LYS A 10 -4.98 20.49 7.96
CA LYS A 10 -5.62 19.82 6.82
C LYS A 10 -5.86 18.35 7.11
N PRO A 11 -6.98 17.76 6.60
CA PRO A 11 -7.18 16.32 6.63
C PRO A 11 -6.01 15.59 5.96
N HIS A 12 -5.49 14.55 6.60
CA HIS A 12 -4.44 13.70 6.08
C HIS A 12 -5.01 12.51 5.32
N VAL A 13 -4.50 12.25 4.12
CA VAL A 13 -4.92 11.13 3.24
C VAL A 13 -3.68 10.43 2.69
N ASN A 14 -3.68 9.11 2.75
CA ASN A 14 -2.63 8.29 2.13
C ASN A 14 -3.07 7.92 0.71
N ILE A 15 -2.28 8.30 -0.27
CA ILE A 15 -2.51 7.95 -1.67
C ILE A 15 -1.27 7.28 -2.24
N GLY A 16 -1.38 6.58 -3.35
CA GLY A 16 -0.20 6.06 -4.02
C GLY A 16 -0.40 5.87 -5.50
N THR A 17 0.70 5.75 -6.22
CA THR A 17 0.76 5.38 -7.63
C THR A 17 0.94 3.88 -7.78
N ILE A 18 0.06 3.26 -8.58
CA ILE A 18 0.10 1.85 -8.95
C ILE A 18 -0.04 1.70 -10.47
N GLY A 19 0.36 0.57 -11.03
CA GLY A 19 0.30 0.31 -12.47
C GLY A 19 1.55 -0.42 -12.98
N HIS A 20 1.57 -0.68 -14.28
CA HIS A 20 2.63 -1.44 -14.92
C HIS A 20 4.01 -0.76 -14.83
N VAL A 21 5.09 -1.54 -14.96
CA VAL A 21 6.46 -1.00 -15.13
C VAL A 21 6.50 -0.11 -16.39
N ASP A 22 7.32 0.93 -16.37
CA ASP A 22 7.51 1.91 -17.45
C ASP A 22 6.28 2.73 -17.86
N HIS A 23 5.14 2.63 -17.17
CA HIS A 23 3.98 3.50 -17.39
C HIS A 23 4.15 4.91 -16.81
N GLY A 24 5.25 5.19 -16.09
CA GLY A 24 5.62 6.52 -15.62
C GLY A 24 5.10 6.91 -14.24
N LYS A 25 4.91 5.95 -13.32
CA LYS A 25 4.46 6.19 -11.93
C LYS A 25 5.37 7.17 -11.19
N THR A 26 6.66 6.87 -11.12
CA THR A 26 7.66 7.69 -10.43
C THR A 26 7.82 9.06 -11.10
N THR A 27 7.72 9.11 -12.44
CA THR A 27 7.72 10.38 -13.21
C THR A 27 6.51 11.22 -12.83
N LEU A 28 5.32 10.61 -12.70
CA LEU A 28 4.10 11.30 -12.27
C LEU A 28 4.23 11.82 -10.84
N THR A 29 4.76 11.01 -9.92
CA THR A 29 5.03 11.40 -8.54
C THR A 29 5.96 12.61 -8.48
N ALA A 30 7.04 12.60 -9.26
CA ALA A 30 7.96 13.74 -9.37
C ALA A 30 7.27 14.99 -9.97
N ALA A 31 6.43 14.82 -11.01
CA ALA A 31 5.67 15.90 -11.64
C ALA A 31 4.68 16.54 -10.65
N ILE A 32 3.94 15.74 -9.88
CA ILE A 32 3.01 16.23 -8.84
C ILE A 32 3.77 17.09 -7.82
N THR A 33 4.89 16.59 -7.28
CA THR A 33 5.66 17.35 -6.27
C THR A 33 6.21 18.65 -6.83
N LYS A 34 6.68 18.67 -8.09
CA LYS A 34 7.19 19.86 -8.74
C LYS A 34 6.09 20.91 -8.95
N VAL A 35 4.97 20.50 -9.58
CA VAL A 35 3.85 21.41 -9.88
C VAL A 35 3.26 22.01 -8.60
N LEU A 36 3.14 21.22 -7.53
CA LEU A 36 2.68 21.71 -6.24
C LEU A 36 3.73 22.57 -5.52
N ALA A 37 5.03 22.30 -5.70
CA ALA A 37 6.11 23.12 -5.14
C ALA A 37 6.12 24.53 -5.75
N GLU A 38 5.87 24.67 -7.04
CA GLU A 38 5.74 25.98 -7.72
C GLU A 38 4.58 26.82 -7.16
N LYS A 39 3.59 26.16 -6.53
CA LYS A 39 2.47 26.79 -5.80
C LYS A 39 2.72 26.95 -4.29
N GLY A 40 3.90 26.57 -3.78
CA GLY A 40 4.24 26.63 -2.36
C GLY A 40 3.53 25.57 -1.50
N LEU A 41 3.03 24.49 -2.11
CA LEU A 41 2.25 23.43 -1.45
C LEU A 41 3.03 22.14 -1.22
N SER A 42 4.28 22.05 -1.67
CA SER A 42 5.16 20.90 -1.54
C SER A 42 6.62 21.32 -1.54
N GLU A 43 7.52 20.39 -1.12
CA GLU A 43 8.92 20.41 -1.51
C GLU A 43 9.07 19.61 -2.80
N MET A 44 9.79 20.15 -3.78
CA MET A 44 10.08 19.43 -5.02
C MET A 44 10.94 18.18 -4.72
N ARG A 45 10.52 17.05 -5.26
CA ARG A 45 11.29 15.80 -5.27
C ARG A 45 11.67 15.43 -6.69
N SER A 46 12.97 15.27 -6.95
CA SER A 46 13.42 14.77 -8.26
C SER A 46 13.21 13.25 -8.37
N PHE A 47 13.14 12.75 -9.59
CA PHE A 47 13.05 11.33 -9.88
C PHE A 47 14.14 10.54 -9.12
N GLU A 48 15.40 10.98 -9.19
CA GLU A 48 16.54 10.33 -8.53
C GLU A 48 16.49 10.39 -6.99
N SER A 49 15.68 11.29 -6.43
CA SER A 49 15.48 11.39 -4.98
C SER A 49 14.33 10.50 -4.49
N ILE A 50 13.43 10.10 -5.39
CA ILE A 50 12.35 9.13 -5.14
C ILE A 50 12.95 7.72 -5.27
N ASP A 51 13.46 7.36 -6.44
CA ASP A 51 14.21 6.11 -6.68
C ASP A 51 15.67 6.30 -6.24
N SER A 52 15.92 6.18 -4.95
CA SER A 52 17.20 6.57 -4.35
C SER A 52 18.21 5.43 -4.20
N ALA A 53 17.75 4.17 -4.21
CA ALA A 53 18.61 3.01 -4.04
C ALA A 53 19.55 2.80 -5.26
N PRO A 54 20.80 2.39 -5.05
CA PRO A 54 21.74 2.15 -6.15
C PRO A 54 21.19 1.20 -7.24
N GLU A 55 20.51 0.13 -6.83
CA GLU A 55 19.91 -0.85 -7.74
C GLU A 55 18.75 -0.28 -8.54
N GLU A 56 17.96 0.64 -7.97
CA GLU A 56 16.88 1.34 -8.66
C GLU A 56 17.43 2.24 -9.77
N LYS A 57 18.51 2.96 -9.47
CA LYS A 57 19.19 3.83 -10.43
C LYS A 57 19.87 3.06 -11.57
N GLU A 58 20.46 1.91 -11.25
CA GLU A 58 21.13 1.05 -12.25
C GLU A 58 20.12 0.40 -13.20
N ARG A 59 18.97 -0.04 -12.67
CA ARG A 59 17.95 -0.75 -13.45
C ARG A 59 16.89 0.18 -14.04
N GLY A 60 16.78 1.43 -13.56
CA GLY A 60 15.74 2.38 -13.98
C GLY A 60 14.33 1.98 -13.57
N ILE A 61 14.17 1.16 -12.52
CA ILE A 61 12.89 0.68 -12.01
C ILE A 61 12.79 0.88 -10.50
N THR A 62 11.60 1.20 -10.00
CA THR A 62 11.31 1.27 -8.57
C THR A 62 11.26 -0.14 -7.97
N ILE A 63 12.04 -0.38 -6.93
CA ILE A 63 12.14 -1.64 -6.20
C ILE A 63 11.41 -1.54 -4.86
N ASN A 64 11.69 -0.49 -4.10
CA ASN A 64 11.10 -0.25 -2.79
C ASN A 64 10.00 0.81 -2.90
N THR A 65 9.05 0.79 -1.96
CA THR A 65 8.08 1.86 -1.84
C THR A 65 8.79 3.14 -1.39
N ALA A 66 8.55 4.24 -2.11
CA ALA A 66 9.02 5.56 -1.71
C ALA A 66 7.87 6.39 -1.14
N HIS A 67 8.13 7.12 -0.06
CA HIS A 67 7.13 7.97 0.58
C HIS A 67 7.45 9.43 0.33
N VAL A 68 6.50 10.16 -0.24
CA VAL A 68 6.61 11.59 -0.56
C VAL A 68 5.46 12.35 0.10
N GLU A 69 5.74 13.57 0.53
CA GLU A 69 4.77 14.45 1.19
C GLU A 69 4.43 15.63 0.28
N TYR A 70 3.15 15.95 0.16
CA TYR A 70 2.68 17.19 -0.46
C TYR A 70 1.28 17.58 0.04
N SER A 71 0.85 18.79 -0.30
CA SER A 71 -0.48 19.29 0.04
C SER A 71 -1.18 19.87 -1.19
N THR A 72 -2.51 19.85 -1.15
CA THR A 72 -3.36 20.73 -1.97
C THR A 72 -3.88 21.87 -1.11
N ALA A 73 -4.77 22.70 -1.64
CA ALA A 73 -5.45 23.70 -0.82
C ALA A 73 -6.28 23.04 0.30
N ASN A 74 -6.81 21.84 0.06
CA ASN A 74 -7.81 21.19 0.88
C ASN A 74 -7.25 20.09 1.79
N ARG A 75 -6.17 19.39 1.39
CA ARG A 75 -5.69 18.18 2.04
C ARG A 75 -4.17 18.12 2.12
N HIS A 76 -3.70 17.34 3.08
CA HIS A 76 -2.31 16.89 3.17
C HIS A 76 -2.22 15.43 2.72
N TYR A 77 -1.23 15.11 1.90
CA TYR A 77 -1.04 13.77 1.33
C TYR A 77 0.29 13.14 1.75
N ALA A 78 0.23 11.89 2.20
CA ALA A 78 1.35 10.97 2.14
C ALA A 78 1.19 10.17 0.85
N HIS A 79 2.13 10.26 -0.05
CA HIS A 79 2.11 9.55 -1.32
C HIS A 79 3.10 8.40 -1.31
N VAL A 80 2.62 7.20 -1.60
CA VAL A 80 3.40 5.98 -1.71
C VAL A 80 3.64 5.66 -3.17
N ASP A 81 4.85 5.83 -3.66
CA ASP A 81 5.23 5.37 -5.00
C ASP A 81 5.54 3.88 -4.97
N CYS A 82 4.74 3.08 -5.69
CA CYS A 82 4.83 1.63 -5.66
C CYS A 82 5.63 1.07 -6.84
N PRO A 83 6.42 -0.01 -6.61
CA PRO A 83 7.08 -0.71 -7.71
C PRO A 83 6.06 -1.27 -8.69
N GLY A 84 6.42 -1.26 -9.98
CA GLY A 84 5.58 -1.80 -11.06
C GLY A 84 5.94 -3.22 -11.48
N HIS A 85 7.15 -3.68 -11.17
CA HIS A 85 7.67 -4.96 -11.63
C HIS A 85 7.14 -6.14 -10.81
N ALA A 86 6.81 -7.25 -11.47
CA ALA A 86 6.24 -8.45 -10.84
C ALA A 86 7.09 -9.03 -9.70
N ASP A 87 8.41 -8.93 -9.78
CA ASP A 87 9.32 -9.44 -8.72
C ASP A 87 9.17 -8.69 -7.40
N TYR A 88 8.66 -7.44 -7.43
CA TYR A 88 8.52 -6.57 -6.26
C TYR A 88 7.08 -6.39 -5.77
N VAL A 89 6.17 -7.25 -6.21
CA VAL A 89 4.75 -7.22 -5.80
C VAL A 89 4.57 -7.26 -4.28
N LYS A 90 5.47 -7.92 -3.54
CA LYS A 90 5.47 -7.88 -2.07
C LYS A 90 5.54 -6.45 -1.54
N ASN A 91 6.39 -5.61 -2.10
CA ASN A 91 6.51 -4.21 -1.70
C ASN A 91 5.29 -3.41 -2.16
N MET A 92 4.75 -3.72 -3.36
CA MET A 92 3.50 -3.14 -3.83
C MET A 92 2.31 -3.45 -2.91
N VAL A 93 2.12 -4.72 -2.50
CA VAL A 93 1.04 -5.11 -1.57
C VAL A 93 1.15 -4.37 -0.24
N THR A 94 2.36 -4.25 0.30
CA THR A 94 2.61 -3.51 1.54
C THR A 94 2.29 -2.02 1.38
N GLY A 95 2.70 -1.41 0.27
CA GLY A 95 2.38 -0.02 -0.04
C GLY A 95 0.87 0.20 -0.23
N ALA A 96 0.22 -0.67 -1.02
CA ALA A 96 -1.22 -0.58 -1.26
C ALA A 96 -2.07 -0.71 0.02
N ALA A 97 -1.64 -1.56 0.96
CA ALA A 97 -2.33 -1.70 2.25
C ALA A 97 -2.31 -0.43 3.11
N GLN A 98 -1.46 0.53 2.78
CA GLN A 98 -1.37 1.82 3.48
C GLN A 98 -2.25 2.91 2.85
N MET A 99 -2.81 2.68 1.66
CA MET A 99 -3.50 3.70 0.88
C MET A 99 -4.97 3.84 1.29
N ASP A 100 -5.42 5.08 1.33
CA ASP A 100 -6.83 5.48 1.45
C ASP A 100 -7.48 5.67 0.06
N GLY A 101 -6.67 5.75 -0.99
CA GLY A 101 -7.02 5.79 -2.40
C GLY A 101 -5.78 5.57 -3.26
N ALA A 102 -5.93 5.26 -4.55
CA ALA A 102 -4.78 5.10 -5.43
C ALA A 102 -4.99 5.76 -6.80
N ILE A 103 -3.88 6.18 -7.40
CA ILE A 103 -3.79 6.64 -8.78
C ILE A 103 -3.26 5.49 -9.62
N ILE A 104 -4.08 5.01 -10.57
CA ILE A 104 -3.63 4.03 -11.55
C ILE A 104 -3.01 4.77 -12.73
N VAL A 105 -1.75 4.46 -13.02
CA VAL A 105 -1.03 5.03 -14.15
C VAL A 105 -1.00 4.01 -15.30
N VAL A 106 -1.61 4.40 -16.43
CA VAL A 106 -1.65 3.59 -17.65
C VAL A 106 -1.07 4.41 -18.79
N ALA A 107 -0.05 3.89 -19.48
CA ALA A 107 0.46 4.55 -20.68
C ALA A 107 -0.54 4.39 -21.83
N ALA A 108 -0.90 5.50 -22.48
CA ALA A 108 -1.83 5.51 -23.61
C ALA A 108 -1.28 4.72 -24.81
N THR A 109 0.04 4.62 -24.92
CA THR A 109 0.73 3.84 -25.97
C THR A 109 0.57 2.34 -25.84
N ASP A 110 0.33 1.83 -24.61
CA ASP A 110 0.39 0.39 -24.33
C ASP A 110 -0.97 -0.15 -23.82
N GLY A 111 -1.83 0.73 -23.30
CA GLY A 111 -3.06 0.33 -22.64
C GLY A 111 -2.86 -0.41 -21.32
N PRO A 112 -3.90 -1.06 -20.77
CA PRO A 112 -3.81 -1.85 -19.53
C PRO A 112 -2.97 -3.13 -19.73
N MET A 113 -1.83 -3.20 -19.07
CA MET A 113 -0.87 -4.30 -19.11
C MET A 113 -1.09 -5.31 -17.95
N PRO A 114 -0.45 -6.50 -17.95
CA PRO A 114 -0.69 -7.51 -16.92
C PRO A 114 -0.52 -7.04 -15.49
N GLN A 115 0.51 -6.24 -15.16
CA GLN A 115 0.68 -5.72 -13.82
C GLN A 115 -0.37 -4.65 -13.47
N THR A 116 -0.94 -3.92 -14.45
CA THR A 116 -2.07 -3.03 -14.22
C THR A 116 -3.25 -3.83 -13.64
N LYS A 117 -3.57 -4.97 -14.25
CA LYS A 117 -4.63 -5.88 -13.79
C LYS A 117 -4.36 -6.41 -12.38
N GLU A 118 -3.13 -6.90 -12.14
CA GLU A 118 -2.73 -7.41 -10.84
C GLU A 118 -2.79 -6.32 -9.76
N HIS A 119 -2.37 -5.09 -10.07
CA HIS A 119 -2.38 -3.99 -9.11
C HIS A 119 -3.80 -3.53 -8.75
N ILE A 120 -4.73 -3.50 -9.72
CA ILE A 120 -6.16 -3.19 -9.44
C ILE A 120 -6.77 -4.28 -8.55
N LEU A 121 -6.52 -5.55 -8.87
CA LEU A 121 -6.95 -6.68 -8.05
C LEU A 121 -6.43 -6.57 -6.62
N LEU A 122 -5.12 -6.32 -6.44
CA LEU A 122 -4.51 -6.20 -5.13
C LEU A 122 -5.04 -4.99 -4.35
N ALA A 123 -5.24 -3.84 -5.01
CA ALA A 123 -5.86 -2.67 -4.41
C ALA A 123 -7.27 -3.00 -3.88
N ARG A 124 -8.06 -3.75 -4.65
CA ARG A 124 -9.39 -4.23 -4.22
C ARG A 124 -9.30 -5.12 -2.99
N GLN A 125 -8.36 -6.06 -2.98
CA GLN A 125 -8.18 -7.02 -1.89
C GLN A 125 -7.73 -6.38 -0.58
N VAL A 126 -6.80 -5.43 -0.63
CA VAL A 126 -6.36 -4.71 0.58
C VAL A 126 -7.38 -3.66 1.04
N GLY A 127 -8.42 -3.42 0.24
CA GLY A 127 -9.54 -2.57 0.63
C GLY A 127 -9.39 -1.09 0.26
N VAL A 128 -8.60 -0.76 -0.76
CA VAL A 128 -8.58 0.59 -1.34
C VAL A 128 -9.99 0.93 -1.85
N PRO A 129 -10.65 1.97 -1.32
CA PRO A 129 -12.06 2.19 -1.59
C PRO A 129 -12.33 2.78 -2.96
N ARG A 130 -11.44 3.63 -3.48
CA ARG A 130 -11.60 4.34 -4.76
C ARG A 130 -10.26 4.53 -5.46
N LEU A 131 -10.34 4.59 -6.78
CA LEU A 131 -9.22 4.79 -7.68
C LEU A 131 -9.45 6.05 -8.52
N VAL A 132 -8.35 6.70 -8.90
CA VAL A 132 -8.33 7.72 -9.97
C VAL A 132 -7.37 7.21 -11.04
N VAL A 133 -7.67 7.44 -12.31
CA VAL A 133 -6.80 7.00 -13.41
C VAL A 133 -6.06 8.18 -14.01
N PHE A 134 -4.78 8.03 -14.21
CA PHE A 134 -3.97 8.93 -15.02
C PHE A 134 -3.51 8.18 -16.28
N MET A 135 -4.13 8.49 -17.42
CA MET A 135 -3.72 8.01 -18.73
C MET A 135 -2.52 8.83 -19.18
N ASN A 136 -1.34 8.26 -19.03
CA ASN A 136 -0.05 8.92 -19.26
C ASN A 136 0.44 8.75 -20.69
N LYS A 137 1.45 9.54 -21.08
CA LYS A 137 2.10 9.53 -22.41
C LYS A 137 1.13 9.87 -23.56
N VAL A 138 0.09 10.64 -23.31
CA VAL A 138 -0.86 11.08 -24.34
C VAL A 138 -0.18 11.94 -25.41
N ASP A 139 0.91 12.61 -25.05
CA ASP A 139 1.77 13.37 -25.98
C ASP A 139 2.45 12.51 -27.06
N MET A 140 2.44 11.19 -26.91
CA MET A 140 3.02 10.24 -27.86
C MET A 140 1.97 9.57 -28.77
N VAL A 141 0.69 9.93 -28.62
CA VAL A 141 -0.43 9.36 -29.36
C VAL A 141 -1.08 10.47 -30.19
N ASP A 142 -1.05 10.33 -31.51
CA ASP A 142 -1.58 11.30 -32.46
C ASP A 142 -3.06 11.04 -32.85
N ASP A 143 -3.61 9.87 -32.44
CA ASP A 143 -4.94 9.43 -32.82
C ASP A 143 -5.87 9.36 -31.59
N ASP A 144 -6.88 10.22 -31.59
CA ASP A 144 -7.87 10.30 -30.51
C ASP A 144 -8.69 8.99 -30.37
N GLU A 145 -8.88 8.22 -31.46
CA GLU A 145 -9.59 6.95 -31.40
C GLU A 145 -8.83 5.92 -30.53
N ILE A 146 -7.50 5.96 -30.53
CA ILE A 146 -6.68 5.10 -29.66
C ILE A 146 -6.91 5.47 -28.19
N LEU A 147 -6.99 6.77 -27.87
CA LEU A 147 -7.25 7.22 -26.51
C LEU A 147 -8.62 6.77 -26.02
N GLU A 148 -9.65 6.81 -26.86
CA GLU A 148 -11.00 6.33 -26.53
C GLU A 148 -11.01 4.81 -26.30
N ILE A 149 -10.29 4.03 -27.10
CA ILE A 149 -10.16 2.58 -26.93
C ILE A 149 -9.48 2.25 -25.60
N VAL A 150 -8.37 2.91 -25.29
CA VAL A 150 -7.65 2.68 -24.03
C VAL A 150 -8.50 3.08 -22.83
N GLU A 151 -9.26 4.17 -22.91
CA GLU A 151 -10.19 4.55 -21.85
C GLU A 151 -11.28 3.50 -21.65
N MET A 152 -11.83 2.96 -22.72
CA MET A 152 -12.85 1.90 -22.66
C MET A 152 -12.28 0.63 -22.01
N GLU A 153 -11.08 0.20 -22.39
CA GLU A 153 -10.41 -0.96 -21.79
C GLU A 153 -10.15 -0.76 -20.29
N ILE A 154 -9.77 0.46 -19.88
CA ILE A 154 -9.58 0.79 -18.47
C ILE A 154 -10.90 0.70 -17.71
N ARG A 155 -12.01 1.25 -18.26
CA ARG A 155 -13.34 1.17 -17.64
C ARG A 155 -13.85 -0.25 -17.52
N ASP A 156 -13.66 -1.08 -18.53
CA ASP A 156 -14.01 -2.51 -18.50
C ASP A 156 -13.23 -3.25 -17.41
N LEU A 157 -11.96 -2.92 -17.26
CA LEU A 157 -11.11 -3.51 -16.23
C LEU A 157 -11.52 -3.08 -14.81
N LEU A 158 -11.86 -1.79 -14.61
CA LEU A 158 -12.38 -1.29 -13.33
C LEU A 158 -13.70 -1.97 -12.97
N LYS A 159 -14.59 -2.12 -13.94
CA LYS A 159 -15.87 -2.82 -13.77
C LYS A 159 -15.67 -4.30 -13.43
N PHE A 160 -14.73 -4.97 -14.09
CA PHE A 160 -14.41 -6.36 -13.84
C PHE A 160 -13.95 -6.60 -12.39
N TYR A 161 -13.16 -5.67 -11.82
CA TYR A 161 -12.72 -5.73 -10.42
C TYR A 161 -13.65 -4.98 -9.45
N GLU A 162 -14.89 -4.72 -9.86
CA GLU A 162 -15.95 -4.13 -9.03
C GLU A 162 -15.62 -2.74 -8.43
N PHE A 163 -14.86 -1.93 -9.16
CA PHE A 163 -14.77 -0.49 -8.90
C PHE A 163 -15.87 0.26 -9.65
N ASP A 164 -16.17 1.49 -9.20
CA ASP A 164 -17.13 2.37 -9.85
C ASP A 164 -16.57 2.90 -11.19
N ALA A 165 -16.65 2.06 -12.23
CA ALA A 165 -16.04 2.35 -13.53
C ALA A 165 -16.62 3.57 -14.23
N ASP A 166 -17.94 3.81 -14.07
CA ASP A 166 -18.66 4.87 -14.78
C ASP A 166 -18.31 6.26 -14.23
N ASN A 167 -18.09 6.37 -12.92
CA ASN A 167 -17.81 7.63 -12.24
C ASN A 167 -16.33 7.83 -11.92
N THR A 168 -15.47 6.82 -12.08
CA THR A 168 -14.03 6.96 -11.81
C THR A 168 -13.42 8.01 -12.75
N PRO A 169 -12.78 9.07 -12.20
CA PRO A 169 -12.10 10.06 -13.02
C PRO A 169 -10.94 9.44 -13.80
N ILE A 170 -10.87 9.73 -15.09
CA ILE A 170 -9.76 9.38 -15.98
C ILE A 170 -9.21 10.68 -16.56
N ILE A 171 -7.99 11.02 -16.16
CA ILE A 171 -7.29 12.23 -16.61
C ILE A 171 -6.25 11.84 -17.65
N GLN A 172 -6.34 12.42 -18.83
CA GLN A 172 -5.40 12.24 -19.93
C GLN A 172 -4.28 13.29 -19.84
N GLY A 173 -3.02 12.84 -19.83
CA GLY A 173 -1.90 13.75 -19.65
C GLY A 173 -0.54 13.19 -20.02
N SER A 174 0.49 14.01 -19.81
CA SER A 174 1.90 13.66 -19.91
C SER A 174 2.61 14.00 -18.60
N ALA A 175 3.01 13.00 -17.86
CA ALA A 175 3.78 13.19 -16.63
C ALA A 175 5.14 13.86 -16.92
N LEU A 176 5.79 13.48 -18.03
CA LEU A 176 7.07 14.07 -18.45
C LEU A 176 6.90 15.51 -18.87
N GLY A 177 5.87 15.82 -19.66
CA GLY A 177 5.56 17.21 -20.05
C GLY A 177 5.22 18.09 -18.85
N GLY A 178 4.46 17.56 -17.86
CA GLY A 178 4.20 18.23 -16.58
C GLY A 178 5.47 18.45 -15.78
N LEU A 179 6.34 17.45 -15.70
CA LEU A 179 7.66 17.55 -15.06
C LEU A 179 8.56 18.58 -15.76
N ASN A 180 8.46 18.74 -17.08
CA ASN A 180 9.19 19.74 -17.85
C ASN A 180 8.60 21.15 -17.72
N GLY A 181 7.42 21.30 -17.11
CA GLY A 181 6.77 22.58 -16.89
C GLY A 181 5.97 23.08 -18.12
N GLU A 182 5.57 22.20 -19.03
CA GLU A 182 4.74 22.54 -20.17
C GLU A 182 3.31 22.90 -19.69
N PRO A 183 2.80 24.11 -19.97
CA PRO A 183 1.57 24.61 -19.34
C PRO A 183 0.37 23.66 -19.52
N LYS A 184 0.16 23.12 -20.71
CA LYS A 184 -0.91 22.16 -21.01
C LYS A 184 -0.89 20.96 -20.05
N TRP A 185 0.30 20.40 -19.78
CA TRP A 185 0.45 19.21 -18.97
C TRP A 185 0.50 19.53 -17.46
N VAL A 186 0.99 20.72 -17.10
CA VAL A 186 0.88 21.24 -15.73
C VAL A 186 -0.59 21.37 -15.33
N ASP A 187 -1.45 21.87 -16.21
CA ASP A 187 -2.90 21.97 -15.98
C ASP A 187 -3.53 20.59 -15.78
N LYS A 188 -3.07 19.57 -16.54
CA LYS A 188 -3.55 18.18 -16.37
C LYS A 188 -3.11 17.54 -15.05
N ILE A 189 -1.90 17.86 -14.55
CA ILE A 189 -1.48 17.43 -13.20
C ILE A 189 -2.36 18.10 -12.13
N MET A 190 -2.74 19.37 -12.29
CA MET A 190 -3.66 20.03 -11.36
C MET A 190 -5.06 19.43 -11.42
N GLU A 191 -5.59 19.14 -12.62
CA GLU A 191 -6.86 18.44 -12.81
C GLU A 191 -6.87 17.07 -12.12
N LEU A 192 -5.74 16.32 -12.20
CA LEU A 192 -5.57 15.07 -11.45
C LEU A 192 -5.69 15.30 -9.95
N MET A 193 -5.04 16.33 -9.42
CA MET A 193 -5.07 16.61 -7.98
C MET A 193 -6.45 17.07 -7.50
N ASP A 194 -7.19 17.81 -8.33
CA ASP A 194 -8.57 18.21 -8.05
C ASP A 194 -9.51 16.98 -8.07
N ALA A 195 -9.28 16.04 -9.00
CA ALA A 195 -10.01 14.77 -9.03
C ALA A 195 -9.72 13.92 -7.79
N VAL A 196 -8.45 13.83 -7.36
CA VAL A 196 -8.06 13.14 -6.14
C VAL A 196 -8.71 13.76 -4.90
N ASP A 197 -8.70 15.11 -4.80
CA ASP A 197 -9.31 15.84 -3.69
C ASP A 197 -10.82 15.59 -3.59
N SER A 198 -11.52 15.54 -4.72
CA SER A 198 -12.99 15.42 -4.75
C SER A 198 -13.47 13.97 -4.72
N TRP A 199 -12.75 13.06 -5.37
CA TRP A 199 -13.19 11.68 -5.56
C TRP A 199 -12.77 10.73 -4.44
N ILE A 200 -11.53 10.82 -3.96
CA ILE A 200 -11.05 9.96 -2.87
C ILE A 200 -11.69 10.39 -1.56
N PRO A 201 -12.39 9.50 -0.82
CA PRO A 201 -13.01 9.86 0.44
C PRO A 201 -11.96 10.12 1.52
N ILE A 202 -12.26 11.00 2.46
CA ILE A 202 -11.50 11.08 3.72
C ILE A 202 -11.89 9.85 4.54
N PRO A 203 -10.96 8.92 4.84
CA PRO A 203 -11.31 7.71 5.54
C PRO A 203 -11.64 7.98 7.01
N PRO A 204 -12.56 7.22 7.62
CA PRO A 204 -12.76 7.25 9.05
C PRO A 204 -11.48 6.80 9.77
N ARG A 205 -11.10 7.52 10.81
CA ARG A 205 -9.92 7.19 11.62
C ARG A 205 -10.37 6.48 12.90
N LEU A 206 -9.92 5.25 13.11
CA LEU A 206 -10.27 4.40 14.26
C LEU A 206 -9.41 4.78 15.49
N THR A 207 -9.55 6.02 15.96
CA THR A 207 -8.73 6.57 17.07
C THR A 207 -9.13 6.03 18.46
N ASP A 208 -10.36 5.55 18.63
CA ASP A 208 -10.90 5.08 19.91
C ASP A 208 -10.51 3.63 20.25
N LEU A 209 -9.87 2.92 19.29
CA LEU A 209 -9.38 1.57 19.50
C LEU A 209 -7.96 1.56 20.09
N PRO A 210 -7.52 0.45 20.72
CA PRO A 210 -6.13 0.31 21.16
C PRO A 210 -5.16 0.49 20.02
N PHE A 211 -4.05 1.21 20.26
CA PHE A 211 -3.02 1.51 19.27
C PHE A 211 -2.47 0.25 18.61
N LEU A 212 -2.30 0.31 17.28
CA LEU A 212 -1.67 -0.74 16.49
C LEU A 212 -1.01 -0.13 15.24
N MET A 213 0.27 -0.45 15.02
CA MET A 213 1.06 -0.09 13.85
C MET A 213 1.86 -1.30 13.35
N PRO A 214 1.58 -1.83 12.15
CA PRO A 214 2.44 -2.81 11.50
C PRO A 214 3.79 -2.19 11.14
N VAL A 215 4.89 -2.92 11.40
CA VAL A 215 6.24 -2.47 11.07
C VAL A 215 6.50 -2.67 9.58
N GLU A 216 6.85 -1.60 8.89
CA GLU A 216 7.24 -1.60 7.47
C GLU A 216 8.74 -1.62 7.32
N ASP A 217 9.44 -0.72 8.03
CA ASP A 217 10.89 -0.64 8.01
C ASP A 217 11.46 -0.25 9.38
N VAL A 218 12.77 -0.49 9.58
CA VAL A 218 13.45 -0.24 10.84
C VAL A 218 14.80 0.43 10.58
N PHE A 219 15.01 1.58 11.21
CA PHE A 219 16.21 2.37 11.09
C PHE A 219 16.91 2.53 12.44
N SER A 220 18.21 2.66 12.40
CA SER A 220 19.00 3.08 13.57
C SER A 220 19.49 4.52 13.36
N ILE A 221 19.18 5.40 14.32
CA ILE A 221 19.64 6.78 14.30
C ILE A 221 20.71 6.95 15.37
N THR A 222 21.93 7.28 14.94
CA THR A 222 23.07 7.49 15.85
C THR A 222 22.71 8.50 16.95
N GLY A 223 22.89 8.12 18.20
CA GLY A 223 22.59 8.94 19.38
C GLY A 223 21.11 9.08 19.75
N ARG A 224 20.18 8.49 18.98
CA ARG A 224 18.73 8.55 19.26
C ARG A 224 18.10 7.18 19.48
N GLY A 225 18.62 6.12 18.87
CA GLY A 225 18.14 4.76 19.02
C GLY A 225 17.45 4.19 17.76
N THR A 226 16.59 3.22 17.96
CA THR A 226 15.88 2.52 16.89
C THR A 226 14.57 3.23 16.58
N VAL A 227 14.30 3.44 15.29
CA VAL A 227 13.05 3.95 14.75
C VAL A 227 12.39 2.86 13.93
N ALA A 228 11.16 2.50 14.25
CA ALA A 228 10.32 1.65 13.43
C ALA A 228 9.29 2.51 12.71
N THR A 229 9.12 2.29 11.41
CA THR A 229 8.17 3.03 10.58
C THR A 229 7.00 2.14 10.16
N GLY A 230 5.86 2.76 9.93
CA GLY A 230 4.66 2.13 9.43
C GLY A 230 3.46 3.07 9.44
N ARG A 231 2.37 2.64 8.83
CA ARG A 231 1.08 3.32 8.97
C ARG A 231 0.41 2.90 10.27
N ILE A 232 -0.03 3.84 11.06
CA ILE A 232 -0.87 3.55 12.23
C ILE A 232 -2.23 3.05 11.74
N GLU A 233 -2.53 1.78 11.99
CA GLU A 233 -3.77 1.13 11.53
C GLU A 233 -4.97 1.60 12.36
N ARG A 234 -4.78 1.74 13.69
CA ARG A 234 -5.80 2.18 14.63
C ARG A 234 -5.18 2.76 15.90
N GLY A 235 -6.00 3.47 16.63
CA GLY A 235 -5.66 4.06 17.93
C GLY A 235 -4.81 5.32 17.84
N VAL A 236 -4.28 5.70 18.99
CA VAL A 236 -3.42 6.87 19.20
C VAL A 236 -2.20 6.44 19.98
N ILE A 237 -1.04 7.02 19.67
CA ILE A 237 0.22 6.86 20.40
C ILE A 237 0.77 8.22 20.79
N ASN A 238 1.09 8.44 22.07
CA ASN A 238 1.74 9.64 22.56
C ASN A 238 3.19 9.36 22.89
N VAL A 239 3.99 10.41 22.91
CA VAL A 239 5.34 10.33 23.45
C VAL A 239 5.26 10.00 24.93
N GLY A 240 5.92 8.91 25.34
CA GLY A 240 5.90 8.39 26.72
C GLY A 240 5.05 7.14 26.90
N ASP A 241 4.20 6.81 25.93
CA ASP A 241 3.34 5.63 26.03
C ASP A 241 4.14 4.32 25.99
N PRO A 242 3.78 3.33 26.82
CA PRO A 242 4.31 2.00 26.75
C PRO A 242 3.77 1.26 25.51
N VAL A 243 4.63 0.49 24.86
CA VAL A 243 4.26 -0.31 23.69
C VAL A 243 4.78 -1.72 23.82
N GLU A 244 4.11 -2.64 23.14
CA GLU A 244 4.52 -4.02 22.96
C GLU A 244 4.81 -4.29 21.49
N ILE A 245 5.85 -5.08 21.20
CA ILE A 245 6.27 -5.45 19.84
C ILE A 245 6.12 -6.96 19.75
N ILE A 246 5.30 -7.42 18.82
CA ILE A 246 4.86 -8.81 18.74
C ILE A 246 4.91 -9.36 17.32
N GLY A 247 4.92 -10.70 17.22
CA GLY A 247 4.77 -11.43 15.96
C GLY A 247 6.07 -12.02 15.42
N MET A 248 5.96 -12.73 14.31
CA MET A 248 7.05 -13.37 13.57
C MET A 248 7.86 -14.42 14.38
N GLY A 249 7.25 -15.01 15.42
CA GLY A 249 7.87 -16.06 16.25
C GLY A 249 8.96 -15.56 17.19
N ALA A 250 9.13 -14.24 17.32
CA ALA A 250 10.01 -13.65 18.32
C ALA A 250 9.32 -13.57 19.70
N GLU A 251 10.13 -13.46 20.76
CA GLU A 251 9.60 -13.11 22.07
C GLU A 251 8.97 -11.72 22.04
N ASN A 252 7.88 -11.55 22.78
CA ASN A 252 7.23 -10.25 22.91
C ASN A 252 8.17 -9.28 23.61
N LEU A 253 8.42 -8.14 22.97
CA LEU A 253 9.26 -7.09 23.50
C LEU A 253 8.39 -5.96 24.05
N THR A 254 8.84 -5.37 25.15
CA THR A 254 8.21 -4.17 25.70
C THR A 254 9.13 -2.98 25.55
N SER A 255 8.60 -1.82 25.23
CA SER A 255 9.33 -0.59 25.06
C SER A 255 8.50 0.62 25.47
N THR A 256 9.08 1.80 25.34
CA THR A 256 8.40 3.08 25.49
C THR A 256 8.62 3.89 24.20
N CYS A 257 7.57 4.44 23.65
CA CYS A 257 7.66 5.40 22.55
C CYS A 257 8.25 6.71 23.07
N THR A 258 9.46 7.06 22.64
CA THR A 258 10.16 8.28 23.08
C THR A 258 10.07 9.43 22.08
N GLY A 259 9.47 9.19 20.93
CA GLY A 259 9.25 10.21 19.91
C GLY A 259 8.39 9.67 18.78
N VAL A 260 7.59 10.56 18.21
CA VAL A 260 6.78 10.28 17.02
C VAL A 260 7.18 11.29 15.95
N GLU A 261 7.45 10.81 14.75
CA GLU A 261 7.87 11.64 13.62
C GLU A 261 7.06 11.23 12.37
N MET A 262 6.71 12.19 11.53
CA MET A 262 6.17 11.98 10.20
C MET A 262 6.86 12.94 9.23
N PHE A 263 7.43 12.44 8.12
CA PHE A 263 8.19 13.23 7.15
C PHE A 263 9.27 14.11 7.79
N ARG A 264 10.02 13.56 8.77
CA ARG A 264 11.08 14.26 9.56
C ARG A 264 10.58 15.40 10.44
N LYS A 265 9.27 15.64 10.53
CA LYS A 265 8.63 16.59 11.44
C LYS A 265 8.20 15.90 12.74
N LEU A 266 8.28 16.60 13.85
CA LEU A 266 7.89 16.07 15.15
C LEU A 266 6.37 16.10 15.31
N LEU A 267 5.82 15.04 15.89
CA LEU A 267 4.45 14.98 16.35
C LEU A 267 4.42 14.82 17.87
N ASP A 268 3.52 15.51 18.54
CA ASP A 268 3.24 15.29 19.95
C ASP A 268 2.53 13.94 20.17
N ARG A 269 1.71 13.53 19.17
CA ARG A 269 1.04 12.23 19.11
C ARG A 269 0.91 11.75 17.66
N GLY A 270 0.91 10.42 17.46
CA GLY A 270 0.49 9.76 16.23
C GLY A 270 -0.92 9.21 16.35
N GLU A 271 -1.70 9.21 15.27
CA GLU A 271 -3.06 8.70 15.26
C GLU A 271 -3.35 7.84 14.02
N ALA A 272 -4.41 7.04 14.08
CA ALA A 272 -4.83 6.17 12.99
C ALA A 272 -4.78 6.90 11.64
N GLY A 273 -4.08 6.30 10.67
CA GLY A 273 -3.86 6.83 9.34
C GLY A 273 -2.52 7.56 9.13
N ASP A 274 -1.80 7.93 10.19
CA ASP A 274 -0.47 8.55 10.04
C ASP A 274 0.58 7.52 9.57
N ASN A 275 1.42 7.91 8.63
CA ASN A 275 2.66 7.21 8.31
C ASN A 275 3.77 7.68 9.23
N ALA A 276 3.92 7.01 10.37
CA ALA A 276 4.76 7.47 11.46
C ALA A 276 6.05 6.65 11.64
N GLY A 277 7.09 7.32 12.09
CA GLY A 277 8.27 6.71 12.67
C GLY A 277 8.23 6.82 14.18
N LEU A 278 8.26 5.70 14.87
CA LEU A 278 8.27 5.63 16.33
C LEU A 278 9.67 5.39 16.84
N LEU A 279 10.17 6.29 17.67
CA LEU A 279 11.43 6.14 18.37
C LEU A 279 11.22 5.28 19.63
N LEU A 280 11.93 4.15 19.70
CA LEU A 280 11.73 3.12 20.72
C LEU A 280 12.91 3.07 21.69
N ARG A 281 12.60 3.06 23.00
CA ARG A 281 13.61 3.01 24.05
C ARG A 281 14.14 1.59 24.26
N GLY A 282 15.48 1.44 24.28
CA GLY A 282 16.11 0.19 24.70
C GLY A 282 15.94 -0.98 23.73
N ILE A 283 15.51 -0.73 22.52
CA ILE A 283 15.35 -1.72 21.46
C ILE A 283 16.48 -1.58 20.45
N ASP A 284 17.16 -2.67 20.15
CA ASP A 284 18.14 -2.73 19.07
C ASP A 284 17.43 -3.01 17.73
N LYS A 285 17.99 -2.44 16.64
CA LYS A 285 17.45 -2.65 15.27
C LYS A 285 17.30 -4.13 14.91
N THR A 286 18.17 -5.01 15.42
CA THR A 286 18.15 -6.45 15.13
C THR A 286 17.01 -7.19 15.81
N MET A 287 16.40 -6.59 16.83
CA MET A 287 15.29 -7.19 17.60
C MET A 287 13.94 -6.95 16.92
N ILE A 288 13.84 -5.97 16.03
CA ILE A 288 12.61 -5.64 15.30
C ILE A 288 12.84 -5.88 13.81
N ARG A 289 11.80 -6.34 13.14
CA ARG A 289 11.83 -6.52 11.68
C ARG A 289 10.45 -6.25 11.07
N ARG A 290 10.43 -5.99 9.77
CA ARG A 290 9.20 -5.91 8.98
C ARG A 290 8.31 -7.12 9.24
N GLY A 291 7.01 -6.88 9.35
CA GLY A 291 6.00 -7.89 9.63
C GLY A 291 5.65 -8.07 11.10
N MET A 292 6.47 -7.56 12.03
CA MET A 292 6.06 -7.39 13.42
C MET A 292 5.03 -6.26 13.54
N VAL A 293 4.37 -6.22 14.68
CA VAL A 293 3.40 -5.17 15.01
C VAL A 293 3.79 -4.50 16.32
N ILE A 294 3.71 -3.18 16.35
CA ILE A 294 3.83 -2.38 17.57
C ILE A 294 2.41 -2.04 18.01
N CYS A 295 2.04 -2.36 19.22
CA CYS A 295 0.68 -2.18 19.72
C CYS A 295 0.65 -1.71 21.17
N ALA A 296 -0.53 -1.29 21.63
CA ALA A 296 -0.78 -1.06 23.04
C ALA A 296 -0.55 -2.39 23.81
N PRO A 297 0.04 -2.35 25.03
CA PRO A 297 0.36 -3.56 25.77
C PRO A 297 -0.88 -4.46 25.97
N LYS A 298 -0.72 -5.75 25.68
CA LYS A 298 -1.76 -6.79 25.82
C LYS A 298 -3.02 -6.57 24.97
N SER A 299 -2.96 -5.74 23.92
CA SER A 299 -4.12 -5.47 23.06
C SER A 299 -4.24 -6.45 21.89
N VAL A 300 -3.17 -7.13 21.51
CA VAL A 300 -3.13 -8.11 20.41
C VAL A 300 -2.26 -9.28 20.82
N THR A 301 -2.63 -10.49 20.38
CA THR A 301 -1.87 -11.73 20.62
C THR A 301 -1.39 -12.32 19.28
N PRO A 302 -0.17 -12.85 19.19
CA PRO A 302 0.26 -13.60 18.02
C PRO A 302 -0.41 -14.98 17.96
N HIS A 303 -0.89 -15.35 16.77
CA HIS A 303 -1.57 -16.62 16.51
C HIS A 303 -0.99 -17.30 15.27
N LYS A 304 -1.09 -18.64 15.22
CA LYS A 304 -0.68 -19.47 14.10
C LYS A 304 -1.85 -20.07 13.32
N LYS A 305 -2.96 -20.32 14.01
CA LYS A 305 -4.04 -21.13 13.45
C LYS A 305 -5.35 -20.38 13.42
N CYS A 306 -5.99 -20.38 12.26
CA CYS A 306 -7.28 -19.73 12.09
C CYS A 306 -8.18 -20.46 11.09
N LYS A 307 -9.48 -20.17 11.16
CA LYS A 307 -10.39 -20.36 10.02
C LYS A 307 -10.48 -19.07 9.23
N ALA A 308 -10.60 -19.21 7.93
CA ALA A 308 -10.73 -18.07 7.03
C ALA A 308 -11.71 -18.39 5.90
N GLU A 309 -12.49 -17.41 5.53
CA GLU A 309 -13.25 -17.39 4.28
C GLU A 309 -12.31 -16.98 3.16
N VAL A 310 -12.24 -17.77 2.08
CA VAL A 310 -11.28 -17.57 0.99
C VAL A 310 -11.98 -17.66 -0.35
N TYR A 311 -11.69 -16.72 -1.22
CA TYR A 311 -11.98 -16.78 -2.64
C TYR A 311 -10.72 -17.14 -3.42
N VAL A 312 -10.81 -18.18 -4.25
CA VAL A 312 -9.71 -18.64 -5.11
C VAL A 312 -9.88 -18.01 -6.48
N LEU A 313 -8.92 -17.18 -6.90
CA LEU A 313 -9.00 -16.46 -8.16
C LEU A 313 -9.10 -17.41 -9.35
N SER A 314 -10.01 -17.11 -10.29
CA SER A 314 -10.15 -17.80 -11.54
C SER A 314 -8.96 -17.55 -12.48
N LYS A 315 -8.90 -18.31 -13.56
CA LYS A 315 -7.87 -18.14 -14.60
C LYS A 315 -7.98 -16.76 -15.26
N GLU A 316 -9.20 -16.31 -15.50
CA GLU A 316 -9.50 -15.02 -16.13
C GLU A 316 -9.07 -13.85 -15.26
N GLU A 317 -9.10 -14.03 -13.95
CA GLU A 317 -8.60 -13.06 -12.96
C GLU A 317 -7.08 -13.10 -12.75
N GLY A 318 -6.36 -13.92 -13.52
CA GLY A 318 -4.92 -14.12 -13.40
C GLY A 318 -4.49 -15.11 -12.33
N GLY A 319 -5.44 -15.82 -11.73
CA GLY A 319 -5.23 -16.85 -10.71
C GLY A 319 -4.69 -18.17 -11.24
N ARG A 320 -4.99 -19.25 -10.52
CA ARG A 320 -4.57 -20.61 -10.86
C ARG A 320 -5.32 -21.15 -12.09
N HIS A 321 -4.69 -22.11 -12.78
CA HIS A 321 -5.31 -22.89 -13.85
C HIS A 321 -5.73 -24.30 -13.41
N THR A 322 -5.23 -24.74 -12.24
CA THR A 322 -5.40 -26.08 -11.72
C THR A 322 -5.94 -26.03 -10.30
N PRO A 323 -6.72 -27.04 -9.87
CA PRO A 323 -7.17 -27.14 -8.51
C PRO A 323 -5.99 -27.31 -7.54
N PHE A 324 -6.23 -27.03 -6.27
CA PHE A 324 -5.32 -27.46 -5.20
C PHE A 324 -6.03 -28.43 -4.24
N PHE A 325 -5.24 -29.18 -3.50
CA PHE A 325 -5.68 -30.24 -2.63
C PHE A 325 -5.36 -29.92 -1.17
N ASN A 326 -5.84 -30.74 -0.27
CA ASN A 326 -5.53 -30.65 1.15
C ASN A 326 -4.00 -30.63 1.38
N LYS A 327 -3.54 -29.89 2.40
CA LYS A 327 -2.12 -29.62 2.70
C LYS A 327 -1.37 -28.76 1.67
N TYR A 328 -2.08 -28.02 0.85
CA TYR A 328 -1.48 -26.98 0.00
C TYR A 328 -0.80 -25.92 0.86
N ARG A 329 0.41 -25.47 0.45
CA ARG A 329 1.28 -24.59 1.23
C ARG A 329 1.68 -23.35 0.46
N PRO A 330 0.77 -22.38 0.26
CA PRO A 330 1.08 -21.10 -0.36
C PRO A 330 1.69 -20.11 0.66
N GLN A 331 2.00 -18.90 0.16
CA GLN A 331 2.34 -17.75 0.98
C GLN A 331 1.09 -16.91 1.28
N PHE A 332 0.91 -16.57 2.55
CA PHE A 332 -0.14 -15.69 3.05
C PHE A 332 0.45 -14.33 3.36
N TYR A 333 -0.12 -13.30 2.76
CA TYR A 333 0.29 -11.91 2.93
C TYR A 333 -0.67 -11.22 3.89
N PHE A 334 -0.21 -10.96 5.10
CA PHE A 334 -0.93 -10.24 6.14
C PHE A 334 -0.23 -8.91 6.41
N ARG A 335 -0.92 -7.78 6.34
CA ARG A 335 -0.33 -6.46 6.59
C ARG A 335 1.01 -6.28 5.85
N THR A 336 2.10 -6.16 6.58
CA THR A 336 3.46 -5.94 6.02
C THR A 336 4.30 -7.21 5.91
N THR A 337 3.73 -8.39 6.19
CA THR A 337 4.48 -9.68 6.18
C THR A 337 3.87 -10.71 5.24
N ASP A 338 4.71 -11.65 4.84
CA ASP A 338 4.32 -12.90 4.20
C ASP A 338 4.78 -14.08 5.07
N VAL A 339 3.89 -15.06 5.23
CA VAL A 339 4.15 -16.28 5.97
C VAL A 339 3.62 -17.47 5.19
N THR A 340 4.42 -18.52 5.07
CA THR A 340 3.93 -19.80 4.53
C THR A 340 2.95 -20.44 5.51
N GLY A 341 1.84 -20.95 5.01
CA GLY A 341 0.86 -21.66 5.81
C GLY A 341 0.34 -22.90 5.09
N GLU A 342 -0.05 -23.90 5.85
CA GLU A 342 -0.70 -25.12 5.35
C GLU A 342 -2.21 -24.94 5.40
N ILE A 343 -2.89 -25.28 4.29
CA ILE A 343 -4.35 -25.24 4.17
C ILE A 343 -4.90 -26.63 4.50
N THR A 344 -5.88 -26.66 5.40
CA THR A 344 -6.73 -27.83 5.63
C THR A 344 -8.12 -27.54 5.11
N LEU A 345 -8.60 -28.37 4.18
CA LEU A 345 -9.91 -28.27 3.58
C LEU A 345 -11.01 -28.79 4.52
N PRO A 346 -12.24 -28.30 4.42
CA PRO A 346 -13.37 -28.81 5.20
C PRO A 346 -13.67 -30.27 4.85
N ALA A 347 -14.24 -30.99 5.81
CA ALA A 347 -14.59 -32.40 5.64
C ALA A 347 -15.51 -32.59 4.42
N GLY A 348 -15.17 -33.57 3.56
CA GLY A 348 -15.92 -33.88 2.34
C GLY A 348 -15.47 -33.08 1.10
N THR A 349 -14.51 -32.13 1.26
CA THR A 349 -13.92 -31.42 0.13
C THR A 349 -12.58 -32.05 -0.23
N GLU A 350 -12.48 -32.65 -1.40
CA GLU A 350 -11.23 -33.30 -1.87
C GLU A 350 -10.30 -32.29 -2.53
N MET A 351 -10.84 -31.32 -3.27
CA MET A 351 -10.08 -30.28 -4.00
C MET A 351 -10.84 -28.97 -4.05
N VAL A 352 -10.14 -27.91 -4.37
CA VAL A 352 -10.67 -26.56 -4.56
C VAL A 352 -10.33 -26.08 -5.97
N MET A 353 -11.35 -25.64 -6.68
CA MET A 353 -11.21 -25.15 -8.06
C MET A 353 -10.96 -23.65 -8.08
N PRO A 354 -10.27 -23.13 -9.13
CA PRO A 354 -10.28 -21.69 -9.41
C PRO A 354 -11.73 -21.17 -9.56
N GLY A 355 -12.04 -20.07 -8.88
CA GLY A 355 -13.39 -19.50 -8.79
C GLY A 355 -14.19 -19.92 -7.56
N ASP A 356 -13.71 -20.88 -6.78
CA ASP A 356 -14.42 -21.33 -5.58
C ASP A 356 -14.31 -20.33 -4.42
N ASN A 357 -15.39 -20.27 -3.64
CA ASN A 357 -15.45 -19.57 -2.35
C ASN A 357 -15.74 -20.58 -1.24
N LEU A 358 -14.88 -20.65 -0.22
CA LEU A 358 -15.01 -21.64 0.84
C LEU A 358 -14.33 -21.19 2.14
N THR A 359 -14.74 -21.83 3.24
CA THR A 359 -14.03 -21.69 4.53
C THR A 359 -12.93 -22.74 4.64
N ILE A 360 -11.72 -22.31 4.90
CA ILE A 360 -10.54 -23.17 5.13
C ILE A 360 -9.99 -22.99 6.54
N THR A 361 -9.23 -23.99 7.00
CA THR A 361 -8.34 -23.83 8.16
C THR A 361 -6.92 -23.58 7.67
N VAL A 362 -6.27 -22.57 8.23
CA VAL A 362 -4.89 -22.18 7.91
C VAL A 362 -4.02 -22.40 9.15
N ASP A 363 -2.88 -23.09 8.98
CA ASP A 363 -1.84 -23.26 10.00
C ASP A 363 -0.54 -22.63 9.48
N LEU A 364 -0.16 -21.47 10.05
CA LEU A 364 0.99 -20.69 9.64
C LEU A 364 2.29 -21.26 10.24
N LEU A 365 3.40 -21.19 9.51
CA LEU A 365 4.70 -21.61 10.02
C LEU A 365 5.20 -20.73 11.17
N SER A 366 4.85 -19.46 11.18
CA SER A 366 5.21 -18.50 12.24
C SER A 366 3.97 -17.78 12.75
N PRO A 367 3.87 -17.51 14.06
CA PRO A 367 2.75 -16.73 14.59
C PRO A 367 2.85 -15.27 14.15
N ILE A 368 1.71 -14.68 13.83
CA ILE A 368 1.57 -13.27 13.46
C ILE A 368 0.54 -12.60 14.35
N ALA A 369 0.60 -11.28 14.46
CA ALA A 369 -0.47 -10.50 15.08
C ALA A 369 -1.75 -10.66 14.26
N MET A 370 -2.67 -11.51 14.72
CA MET A 370 -3.86 -11.93 13.99
C MET A 370 -5.11 -11.59 14.79
N GLU A 371 -6.14 -11.13 14.11
CA GLU A 371 -7.45 -10.83 14.68
C GLU A 371 -8.55 -11.26 13.72
N LYS A 372 -9.73 -11.51 14.25
CA LYS A 372 -10.93 -11.75 13.44
C LYS A 372 -11.19 -10.54 12.55
N GLY A 373 -11.50 -10.77 11.28
CA GLY A 373 -11.71 -9.73 10.28
C GLY A 373 -10.46 -9.31 9.52
N LEU A 374 -9.26 -9.79 9.91
CA LEU A 374 -8.03 -9.48 9.21
C LEU A 374 -8.04 -10.08 7.81
N LYS A 375 -7.87 -9.24 6.80
CA LYS A 375 -7.78 -9.64 5.38
C LYS A 375 -6.37 -10.08 5.02
N PHE A 376 -6.27 -10.95 4.02
CA PHE A 376 -4.99 -11.41 3.48
C PHE A 376 -5.10 -11.79 2.01
N ALA A 377 -3.96 -11.76 1.31
CA ALA A 377 -3.81 -12.34 -0.01
C ALA A 377 -3.07 -13.68 0.06
N ILE A 378 -3.41 -14.59 -0.86
CA ILE A 378 -2.73 -15.87 -1.03
C ILE A 378 -1.91 -15.81 -2.33
N ARG A 379 -0.62 -16.13 -2.26
CA ARG A 379 0.28 -16.08 -3.41
C ARG A 379 1.05 -17.39 -3.60
N GLU A 380 1.29 -17.72 -4.87
CA GLU A 380 2.10 -18.86 -5.29
C GLU A 380 2.90 -18.50 -6.54
N GLY A 381 4.20 -18.80 -6.57
CA GLY A 381 5.03 -18.60 -7.75
C GLY A 381 5.02 -17.18 -8.32
N GLY A 382 4.96 -16.17 -7.43
CA GLY A 382 4.92 -14.76 -7.83
C GLY A 382 3.54 -14.23 -8.26
N ARG A 383 2.48 -15.04 -8.21
CA ARG A 383 1.11 -14.66 -8.59
C ARG A 383 0.18 -14.66 -7.39
N THR A 384 -0.79 -13.76 -7.39
CA THR A 384 -1.92 -13.82 -6.45
C THR A 384 -2.89 -14.89 -6.94
N VAL A 385 -3.19 -15.86 -6.06
CA VAL A 385 -4.05 -17.00 -6.38
C VAL A 385 -5.33 -17.02 -5.56
N GLY A 386 -5.46 -16.13 -4.59
CA GLY A 386 -6.67 -16.01 -3.79
C GLY A 386 -6.58 -14.87 -2.80
N ALA A 387 -7.68 -14.58 -2.17
CA ALA A 387 -7.80 -13.64 -1.06
C ALA A 387 -8.75 -14.20 0.00
N GLY A 388 -8.60 -13.74 1.22
CA GLY A 388 -9.45 -14.20 2.30
C GLY A 388 -9.49 -13.26 3.49
N GLN A 389 -10.32 -13.63 4.44
CA GLN A 389 -10.50 -12.93 5.70
C GLN A 389 -10.58 -13.92 6.85
N VAL A 390 -9.89 -13.64 7.94
CA VAL A 390 -9.91 -14.44 9.15
C VAL A 390 -11.30 -14.35 9.80
N THR A 391 -11.93 -15.49 10.01
CA THR A 391 -13.27 -15.59 10.63
C THR A 391 -13.22 -16.05 12.07
N GLU A 392 -12.23 -16.89 12.44
CA GLU A 392 -12.08 -17.45 13.78
C GLU A 392 -10.60 -17.74 14.07
N ILE A 393 -10.12 -17.45 15.27
CA ILE A 393 -8.82 -17.85 15.80
C ILE A 393 -8.96 -19.19 16.51
N LEU A 394 -7.99 -20.10 16.30
CA LEU A 394 -8.09 -21.50 16.77
C LEU A 394 -7.03 -21.90 17.82
N ASP A 395 -6.06 -21.04 18.12
CA ASP A 395 -4.96 -21.28 19.10
C ASP A 395 -4.84 -20.17 20.14
#